data_925f92f5a80f1310b420ded53330bf05
#
_entry.id   925f92f5a80f1310b420ded53330bf05
#
_cell.length_a   1.000
_cell.length_b   1.000
_cell.length_c   1.000
_cell.angle_alpha   90.00
_cell.angle_beta   90.00
_cell.angle_gamma   90.00
#
_symmetry.space_group_name_H-M   'P 1'
#
loop_
_entity.id
_entity.type
_entity.pdbx_description
1 polymer ?
#
loop_
_entity_poly.entity_id
_entity_poly.type
_entity_poly.pdbx_seq_one_letter_code
_entity_poly.pdbx_strand_id
1 'polypeptide(L)'
;YIGTAGWNYEDWIGTFYSAKQSARYNWLSYYSKFFNFVEVNSSFYTFLTPKVIIEWLNILIDNYEFKFSIKLHQSFTHQKSFSKEDVKKVYSILKPLIEENRLSGVLLQLPYSFNFNAQNFDYLRLVCELFLDYNIFVEFRHNSWINEKILNYFNDNKINLAAIDMPLIGDSLPLMLNKNQEIQY
;
A
#
# COMPACT_ATOMS: atom_id res chain seq x y z
N TYR A 1 12.13 7.15 0.41
CA TYR A 1 11.14 7.50 -0.61
C TYR A 1 10.11 8.45 -0.02
N ILE A 2 9.62 9.42 -0.84
CA ILE A 2 8.61 10.39 -0.44
C ILE A 2 7.54 10.40 -1.53
N GLY A 3 6.28 10.36 -1.14
CA GLY A 3 5.14 10.33 -2.05
C GLY A 3 3.80 10.51 -1.33
N THR A 4 2.73 10.28 -2.07
CA THR A 4 1.35 10.42 -1.59
C THR A 4 0.54 9.15 -1.84
N ALA A 5 -0.62 9.04 -1.20
CA ALA A 5 -1.62 8.02 -1.49
C ALA A 5 -2.42 8.42 -2.74
N GLY A 6 -1.92 7.98 -3.91
CA GLY A 6 -2.45 8.38 -5.22
C GLY A 6 -1.83 9.67 -5.76
N TRP A 7 -2.05 9.92 -7.05
CA TRP A 7 -1.53 11.12 -7.76
C TRP A 7 -2.57 11.76 -8.67
N ASN A 8 -3.68 11.11 -8.96
CA ASN A 8 -4.67 11.54 -9.95
C ASN A 8 -5.87 12.19 -9.25
N TYR A 9 -5.67 13.41 -8.73
CA TYR A 9 -6.69 14.17 -8.02
C TYR A 9 -6.98 15.48 -8.73
N GLU A 10 -8.24 15.67 -9.16
CA GLU A 10 -8.68 16.91 -9.82
C GLU A 10 -8.54 18.15 -8.92
N ASP A 11 -8.72 17.97 -7.61
CA ASP A 11 -8.55 19.04 -6.61
C ASP A 11 -7.13 19.62 -6.57
N TRP A 12 -6.15 18.93 -7.15
CA TRP A 12 -4.77 19.41 -7.25
C TRP A 12 -4.52 20.30 -8.47
N ILE A 13 -5.51 20.44 -9.37
CA ILE A 13 -5.42 21.32 -10.55
C ILE A 13 -5.42 22.77 -10.09
N GLY A 14 -4.45 23.53 -10.58
CA GLY A 14 -4.27 24.93 -10.18
C GLY A 14 -3.43 25.15 -8.92
N THR A 15 -3.19 24.07 -8.14
CA THR A 15 -2.31 24.10 -6.95
C THR A 15 -1.00 23.36 -7.21
N PHE A 16 -1.08 22.08 -7.52
CA PHE A 16 0.09 21.24 -7.84
C PHE A 16 0.18 20.99 -9.35
N TYR A 17 -0.91 20.61 -9.98
CA TYR A 17 -0.97 20.45 -11.44
C TYR A 17 -1.33 21.79 -12.12
N SER A 18 -0.81 22.00 -13.34
CA SER A 18 -1.13 23.18 -14.11
C SER A 18 -2.65 23.34 -14.35
N ALA A 19 -3.18 24.53 -14.16
CA ALA A 19 -4.57 24.85 -14.51
C ALA A 19 -4.82 24.78 -16.03
N LYS A 20 -3.77 25.04 -16.84
CA LYS A 20 -3.80 24.89 -18.30
C LYS A 20 -3.07 23.61 -18.70
N GLN A 21 -3.82 22.53 -18.90
CA GLN A 21 -3.26 21.26 -19.31
C GLN A 21 -3.37 21.10 -20.84
N SER A 22 -2.28 20.68 -21.46
CA SER A 22 -2.30 20.26 -22.86
C SER A 22 -2.92 18.87 -23.01
N ALA A 23 -3.37 18.51 -24.20
CA ALA A 23 -3.86 17.14 -24.49
C ALA A 23 -2.81 16.03 -24.25
N ARG A 24 -1.53 16.40 -24.17
CA ARG A 24 -0.42 15.48 -23.87
C ARG A 24 0.02 15.50 -22.40
N TYR A 25 -0.68 16.25 -21.54
CA TYR A 25 -0.33 16.33 -20.13
C TYR A 25 -0.58 14.99 -19.44
N ASN A 26 0.45 14.43 -18.85
CA ASN A 26 0.36 13.19 -18.09
C ASN A 26 0.66 13.45 -16.63
N TRP A 27 -0.29 13.19 -15.77
CA TRP A 27 -0.22 13.49 -14.35
C TRP A 27 0.86 12.67 -13.63
N LEU A 28 1.01 11.38 -13.98
CA LEU A 28 2.05 10.53 -13.38
C LEU A 28 3.45 11.01 -13.78
N SER A 29 3.66 11.35 -15.05
CA SER A 29 4.92 11.90 -15.54
C SER A 29 5.26 13.26 -14.89
N TYR A 30 4.25 14.09 -14.62
CA TYR A 30 4.46 15.35 -13.91
C TYR A 30 4.76 15.09 -12.43
N TYR A 31 3.97 14.24 -11.76
CA TYR A 31 4.10 13.88 -10.35
C TYR A 31 5.50 13.33 -10.04
N SER A 32 6.04 12.47 -10.90
CA SER A 32 7.33 11.83 -10.73
C SER A 32 8.54 12.76 -10.80
N LYS A 33 8.35 14.03 -11.18
CA LYS A 33 9.40 15.06 -11.12
C LYS A 33 9.62 15.61 -9.71
N PHE A 34 8.64 15.43 -8.82
CA PHE A 34 8.65 15.98 -7.46
C PHE A 34 8.72 14.90 -6.39
N PHE A 35 8.20 13.71 -6.70
CA PHE A 35 8.15 12.57 -5.81
C PHE A 35 8.80 11.36 -6.44
N ASN A 36 9.37 10.49 -5.63
CA ASN A 36 10.00 9.25 -6.08
C ASN A 36 9.26 7.98 -5.66
N PHE A 37 8.05 8.16 -5.14
CA PHE A 37 7.20 7.08 -4.63
C PHE A 37 5.72 7.44 -4.77
N VAL A 38 4.88 6.42 -4.89
CA VAL A 38 3.43 6.56 -4.76
C VAL A 38 2.80 5.28 -4.19
N GLU A 39 1.84 5.45 -3.29
CA GLU A 39 0.90 4.41 -2.90
C GLU A 39 -0.24 4.35 -3.91
N VAL A 40 -0.43 3.19 -4.54
CA VAL A 40 -1.52 2.97 -5.49
C VAL A 40 -2.81 2.69 -4.72
N ASN A 41 -3.62 3.73 -4.52
CA ASN A 41 -4.84 3.66 -3.72
C ASN A 41 -6.05 3.14 -4.52
N SER A 42 -6.05 3.30 -5.86
CA SER A 42 -7.11 2.81 -6.74
C SER A 42 -7.28 1.29 -6.70
N SER A 43 -6.19 0.55 -6.43
CA SER A 43 -6.21 -0.91 -6.26
C SER A 43 -7.06 -1.40 -5.08
N PHE A 44 -7.34 -0.53 -4.11
CA PHE A 44 -8.23 -0.84 -3.00
C PHE A 44 -9.70 -0.97 -3.46
N TYR A 45 -10.11 -0.17 -4.43
CA TYR A 45 -11.50 -0.13 -4.91
C TYR A 45 -11.74 -1.03 -6.12
N THR A 46 -10.70 -1.26 -6.93
CA THR A 46 -10.82 -1.98 -8.21
C THR A 46 -9.59 -2.84 -8.45
N PHE A 47 -9.79 -4.08 -8.90
CA PHE A 47 -8.67 -4.90 -9.36
C PHE A 47 -8.10 -4.31 -10.65
N LEU A 48 -6.89 -3.80 -10.56
CA LEU A 48 -6.15 -3.30 -11.71
C LEU A 48 -5.74 -4.46 -12.64
N THR A 49 -5.36 -4.13 -13.86
CA THR A 49 -4.84 -5.10 -14.82
C THR A 49 -3.33 -4.90 -15.03
N PRO A 50 -2.58 -5.95 -15.43
CA PRO A 50 -1.16 -5.80 -15.76
C PRO A 50 -0.90 -4.75 -16.84
N LYS A 51 -1.84 -4.56 -17.77
CA LYS A 51 -1.73 -3.54 -18.82
C LYS A 51 -1.59 -2.13 -18.25
N VAL A 52 -2.39 -1.80 -17.24
CA VAL A 52 -2.32 -0.49 -16.55
C VAL A 52 -0.96 -0.29 -15.89
N ILE A 53 -0.43 -1.31 -15.23
CA ILE A 53 0.89 -1.25 -14.60
C ILE A 53 1.98 -1.03 -15.64
N ILE A 54 1.94 -1.77 -16.76
CA ILE A 54 2.91 -1.62 -17.85
C ILE A 54 2.83 -0.21 -18.46
N GLU A 55 1.63 0.36 -18.60
CA GLU A 55 1.45 1.75 -19.06
C GLU A 55 2.14 2.75 -18.11
N TRP A 56 2.02 2.57 -16.79
CA TRP A 56 2.71 3.42 -15.81
C TRP A 56 4.22 3.28 -15.89
N LEU A 57 4.73 2.06 -16.03
CA LEU A 57 6.16 1.79 -16.19
C LEU A 57 6.71 2.45 -17.46
N ASN A 58 5.97 2.39 -18.58
CA ASN A 58 6.34 3.05 -19.83
C ASN A 58 6.34 4.59 -19.71
N ILE A 59 5.39 5.18 -18.98
CA ILE A 59 5.36 6.61 -18.70
C ILE A 59 6.61 7.05 -17.91
N LEU A 60 7.12 6.18 -17.05
CA LEU A 60 8.25 6.43 -16.15
C LEU A 60 9.54 5.72 -16.61
N ILE A 61 9.68 5.42 -17.90
CA ILE A 61 10.82 4.66 -18.40
C ILE A 61 12.17 5.34 -18.10
N ASP A 62 12.20 6.66 -18.14
CA ASP A 62 13.41 7.45 -17.84
C ASP A 62 13.61 7.72 -16.33
N ASN A 63 12.65 7.35 -15.49
CA ASN A 63 12.69 7.53 -14.04
C ASN A 63 12.65 6.16 -13.32
N TYR A 64 13.68 5.34 -13.50
CA TYR A 64 13.78 3.97 -12.99
C TYR A 64 13.86 3.86 -11.46
N GLU A 65 14.18 4.94 -10.76
CA GLU A 65 14.22 5.00 -9.29
C GLU A 65 12.82 5.14 -8.66
N PHE A 66 11.81 5.51 -9.44
CA PHE A 66 10.46 5.72 -8.93
C PHE A 66 9.83 4.38 -8.47
N LYS A 67 9.27 4.34 -7.27
CA LYS A 67 8.68 3.14 -6.66
C LYS A 67 7.17 3.26 -6.48
N PHE A 68 6.54 2.10 -6.47
CA PHE A 68 5.12 1.94 -6.19
C PHE A 68 4.92 1.04 -4.99
N SER A 69 3.96 1.36 -4.11
CA SER A 69 3.34 0.36 -3.25
C SER A 69 1.92 0.08 -3.72
N ILE A 70 1.46 -1.14 -3.49
CA ILE A 70 0.11 -1.57 -3.88
C ILE A 70 -0.72 -1.76 -2.61
N LYS A 71 -1.76 -0.94 -2.45
CA LYS A 71 -2.73 -1.15 -1.39
C LYS A 71 -3.64 -2.31 -1.76
N LEU A 72 -3.76 -3.33 -0.90
CA LEU A 72 -4.61 -4.47 -1.17
C LEU A 72 -6.08 -4.08 -1.32
N HIS A 73 -6.75 -4.77 -2.24
CA HIS A 73 -8.17 -4.60 -2.48
C HIS A 73 -8.98 -4.82 -1.19
N GLN A 74 -10.07 -4.08 -1.04
CA GLN A 74 -10.94 -4.11 0.14
C GLN A 74 -11.47 -5.51 0.49
N SER A 75 -11.56 -6.44 -0.47
CA SER A 75 -11.96 -7.82 -0.20
C SER A 75 -11.01 -8.54 0.75
N PHE A 76 -9.72 -8.17 0.78
CA PHE A 76 -8.72 -8.74 1.69
C PHE A 76 -8.74 -8.10 3.09
N THR A 77 -9.13 -6.84 3.19
CA THR A 77 -8.92 -6.08 4.43
C THR A 77 -10.23 -5.69 5.13
N HIS A 78 -11.22 -5.23 4.39
CA HIS A 78 -12.48 -4.71 4.93
C HIS A 78 -13.62 -5.72 4.84
N GLN A 79 -13.76 -6.40 3.72
CA GLN A 79 -14.89 -7.31 3.45
C GLN A 79 -14.59 -8.75 3.89
N LYS A 80 -13.32 -9.15 4.00
CA LYS A 80 -12.87 -10.52 4.34
C LYS A 80 -13.51 -11.57 3.42
N SER A 81 -13.62 -11.29 2.13
CA SER A 81 -14.39 -12.09 1.15
C SER A 81 -13.61 -12.41 -0.12
N PHE A 82 -12.27 -12.31 -0.08
CA PHE A 82 -11.42 -12.59 -1.25
C PHE A 82 -11.47 -14.06 -1.68
N SER A 83 -11.32 -14.28 -2.96
CA SER A 83 -11.23 -15.61 -3.59
C SER A 83 -9.80 -15.92 -4.04
N LYS A 84 -9.55 -17.18 -4.41
CA LYS A 84 -8.26 -17.58 -5.04
C LYS A 84 -8.00 -16.80 -6.35
N GLU A 85 -9.07 -16.43 -7.07
CA GLU A 85 -8.93 -15.62 -8.29
C GLU A 85 -8.52 -14.19 -7.97
N ASP A 86 -8.98 -13.62 -6.86
CA ASP A 86 -8.57 -12.29 -6.43
C ASP A 86 -7.08 -12.25 -6.04
N VAL A 87 -6.58 -13.31 -5.41
CA VAL A 87 -5.14 -13.48 -5.14
C VAL A 87 -4.34 -13.48 -6.45
N LYS A 88 -4.78 -14.23 -7.47
CA LYS A 88 -4.12 -14.24 -8.79
C LYS A 88 -4.14 -12.88 -9.47
N LYS A 89 -5.24 -12.12 -9.36
CA LYS A 89 -5.32 -10.74 -9.89
C LYS A 89 -4.28 -9.85 -9.23
N VAL A 90 -4.12 -9.92 -7.90
CA VAL A 90 -3.09 -9.16 -7.19
C VAL A 90 -1.70 -9.58 -7.69
N TYR A 91 -1.38 -10.86 -7.73
CA TYR A 91 -0.07 -11.33 -8.23
C TYR A 91 0.21 -10.86 -9.66
N SER A 92 -0.81 -10.84 -10.52
CA SER A 92 -0.64 -10.42 -11.91
C SER A 92 -0.20 -8.96 -12.06
N ILE A 93 -0.63 -8.08 -11.15
CA ILE A 93 -0.21 -6.66 -11.15
C ILE A 93 1.12 -6.43 -10.42
N LEU A 94 1.46 -7.27 -9.43
CA LEU A 94 2.76 -7.17 -8.75
C LEU A 94 3.90 -7.60 -9.68
N LYS A 95 3.67 -8.61 -10.52
CA LYS A 95 4.69 -9.20 -11.39
C LYS A 95 5.47 -8.16 -12.21
N PRO A 96 4.86 -7.30 -13.05
CA PRO A 96 5.63 -6.31 -13.83
C PRO A 96 6.37 -5.30 -12.95
N LEU A 97 5.84 -4.93 -11.77
CA LEU A 97 6.53 -4.05 -10.83
C LEU A 97 7.78 -4.70 -10.23
N ILE A 98 7.74 -6.01 -10.00
CA ILE A 98 8.88 -6.78 -9.49
C ILE A 98 9.94 -6.93 -10.56
N GLU A 99 9.56 -7.34 -11.77
CA GLU A 99 10.45 -7.54 -12.90
C GLU A 99 11.27 -6.28 -13.22
N GLU A 100 10.65 -5.10 -13.08
CA GLU A 100 11.28 -3.80 -13.27
C GLU A 100 11.89 -3.21 -11.99
N ASN A 101 11.93 -3.98 -10.88
CA ASN A 101 12.41 -3.50 -9.58
C ASN A 101 11.72 -2.20 -9.13
N ARG A 102 10.39 -2.08 -9.35
CA ARG A 102 9.60 -0.89 -9.02
C ARG A 102 8.65 -1.08 -7.84
N LEU A 103 8.47 -2.32 -7.36
CA LEU A 103 7.64 -2.60 -6.19
C LEU A 103 8.40 -2.22 -4.91
N SER A 104 7.85 -1.31 -4.12
CA SER A 104 8.31 -1.02 -2.75
C SER A 104 7.69 -2.01 -1.75
N GLY A 105 6.42 -2.31 -1.90
CA GLY A 105 5.73 -3.27 -1.05
C GLY A 105 4.23 -3.34 -1.27
N VAL A 106 3.59 -4.15 -0.44
CA VAL A 106 2.14 -4.39 -0.44
C VAL A 106 1.57 -3.91 0.88
N LEU A 107 0.61 -2.99 0.84
CA LEU A 107 -0.02 -2.41 2.03
C LEU A 107 -1.33 -3.12 2.38
N LEU A 108 -1.40 -3.69 3.57
CA LEU A 108 -2.60 -4.19 4.23
C LEU A 108 -3.11 -3.15 5.22
N GLN A 109 -3.95 -2.23 4.78
CA GLN A 109 -4.61 -1.29 5.68
C GLN A 109 -5.90 -1.91 6.22
N LEU A 110 -5.96 -2.12 7.53
CA LEU A 110 -7.11 -2.73 8.21
C LEU A 110 -8.02 -1.66 8.81
N PRO A 111 -9.36 -1.83 8.79
CA PRO A 111 -10.28 -0.84 9.32
C PRO A 111 -10.21 -0.75 10.85
N TYR A 112 -10.67 0.36 11.41
CA TYR A 112 -10.76 0.55 12.86
C TYR A 112 -11.54 -0.55 13.59
N SER A 113 -12.58 -1.09 12.95
CA SER A 113 -13.39 -2.20 13.49
C SER A 113 -12.63 -3.53 13.57
N PHE A 114 -11.46 -3.63 12.94
CA PHE A 114 -10.62 -4.82 12.99
C PHE A 114 -9.77 -4.81 14.26
N ASN A 115 -10.40 -5.06 15.41
CA ASN A 115 -9.74 -5.17 16.71
C ASN A 115 -9.07 -6.54 16.89
N PHE A 116 -8.14 -6.62 17.85
CA PHE A 116 -7.43 -7.86 18.16
C PHE A 116 -8.36 -8.86 18.88
N ASN A 117 -8.48 -10.05 18.29
CA ASN A 117 -9.03 -11.27 18.87
C ASN A 117 -8.43 -12.46 18.10
N ALA A 118 -8.66 -13.68 18.59
CA ALA A 118 -8.08 -14.90 17.98
C ALA A 118 -8.49 -15.05 16.51
N GLN A 119 -9.76 -14.86 16.17
CA GLN A 119 -10.27 -15.00 14.81
C GLN A 119 -9.66 -13.96 13.85
N ASN A 120 -9.56 -12.70 14.27
CA ASN A 120 -8.94 -11.64 13.47
C ASN A 120 -7.43 -11.86 13.31
N PHE A 121 -6.76 -12.41 14.33
CA PHE A 121 -5.35 -12.74 14.23
C PHE A 121 -5.11 -13.88 13.25
N ASP A 122 -5.91 -14.95 13.30
CA ASP A 122 -5.80 -16.06 12.35
C ASP A 122 -6.10 -15.59 10.92
N TYR A 123 -7.07 -14.69 10.75
CA TYR A 123 -7.34 -14.08 9.45
C TYR A 123 -6.19 -13.23 8.94
N LEU A 124 -5.60 -12.39 9.81
CA LEU A 124 -4.42 -11.58 9.46
C LEU A 124 -3.26 -12.47 8.98
N ARG A 125 -2.99 -13.55 9.72
CA ARG A 125 -1.96 -14.53 9.36
C ARG A 125 -2.23 -15.12 7.98
N LEU A 126 -3.46 -15.57 7.72
CA LEU A 126 -3.87 -16.13 6.44
C LEU A 126 -3.58 -15.13 5.29
N VAL A 127 -3.94 -13.85 5.46
CA VAL A 127 -3.70 -12.84 4.42
C VAL A 127 -2.21 -12.54 4.26
N CYS A 128 -1.46 -12.41 5.36
CA CYS A 128 -0.02 -12.17 5.29
C CYS A 128 0.71 -13.32 4.60
N GLU A 129 0.37 -14.58 4.91
CA GLU A 129 0.98 -15.78 4.30
C GLU A 129 0.88 -15.79 2.77
N LEU A 130 -0.16 -15.19 2.19
CA LEU A 130 -0.29 -15.07 0.73
C LEU A 130 0.76 -14.14 0.11
N PHE A 131 1.35 -13.23 0.88
CA PHE A 131 2.21 -12.17 0.34
C PHE A 131 3.60 -12.12 0.99
N LEU A 132 4.02 -13.16 1.75
CA LEU A 132 5.32 -13.20 2.46
C LEU A 132 6.53 -13.07 1.53
N ASP A 133 6.40 -13.43 0.26
CA ASP A 133 7.47 -13.27 -0.74
C ASP A 133 7.69 -11.79 -1.15
N TYR A 134 6.84 -10.89 -0.64
CA TYR A 134 6.89 -9.45 -0.92
C TYR A 134 7.12 -8.67 0.37
N ASN A 135 7.56 -7.42 0.27
CA ASN A 135 7.58 -6.52 1.42
C ASN A 135 6.15 -6.19 1.83
N ILE A 136 5.68 -6.80 2.92
CA ILE A 136 4.35 -6.54 3.47
C ILE A 136 4.45 -5.44 4.51
N PHE A 137 3.53 -4.48 4.41
CA PHE A 137 3.29 -3.45 5.41
C PHE A 137 1.86 -3.61 5.92
N VAL A 138 1.70 -3.75 7.24
CA VAL A 138 0.38 -3.85 7.87
C VAL A 138 0.11 -2.56 8.63
N GLU A 139 -0.97 -1.89 8.27
CA GLU A 139 -1.45 -0.68 8.92
C GLU A 139 -2.67 -1.00 9.79
N PHE A 140 -2.49 -0.91 11.09
CA PHE A 140 -3.58 -1.01 12.04
C PHE A 140 -4.16 0.36 12.36
N ARG A 141 -5.46 0.40 12.67
CA ARG A 141 -6.18 1.59 13.12
C ARG A 141 -6.62 1.50 14.58
N HIS A 142 -6.63 0.29 15.17
CA HIS A 142 -7.08 0.02 16.54
C HIS A 142 -5.89 -0.37 17.43
N ASN A 143 -5.81 0.23 18.63
CA ASN A 143 -4.69 0.07 19.56
C ASN A 143 -4.52 -1.35 20.14
N SER A 144 -5.59 -2.17 20.14
CA SER A 144 -5.54 -3.56 20.64
C SER A 144 -4.52 -4.44 19.95
N TRP A 145 -4.01 -4.03 18.77
CA TRP A 145 -2.97 -4.74 18.04
C TRP A 145 -1.55 -4.50 18.60
N ILE A 146 -1.39 -3.53 19.51
CA ILE A 146 -0.11 -3.28 20.17
C ILE A 146 0.06 -4.29 21.31
N ASN A 147 0.63 -5.44 21.02
CA ASN A 147 0.96 -6.45 22.01
C ASN A 147 2.17 -7.29 21.56
N GLU A 148 2.86 -7.89 22.52
CA GLU A 148 4.09 -8.66 22.26
C GLU A 148 3.87 -9.83 21.30
N LYS A 149 2.72 -10.50 21.35
CA LYS A 149 2.41 -11.61 20.45
C LYS A 149 2.44 -11.18 18.98
N ILE A 150 1.90 -10.00 18.69
CA ILE A 150 1.87 -9.45 17.32
C ILE A 150 3.26 -9.00 16.90
N LEU A 151 3.97 -8.28 17.76
CA LEU A 151 5.33 -7.82 17.47
C LEU A 151 6.28 -8.99 17.20
N ASN A 152 6.19 -10.04 18.00
CA ASN A 152 6.99 -11.25 17.79
C ASN A 152 6.62 -11.93 16.46
N TYR A 153 5.33 -12.12 16.18
CA TYR A 153 4.88 -12.70 14.91
C TYR A 153 5.38 -11.89 13.70
N PHE A 154 5.34 -10.56 13.77
CA PHE A 154 5.81 -9.69 12.69
C PHE A 154 7.31 -9.80 12.49
N ASN A 155 8.09 -9.78 13.58
CA ASN A 155 9.54 -9.95 13.54
C ASN A 155 9.93 -11.31 12.95
N ASP A 156 9.31 -12.41 13.43
CA ASP A 156 9.61 -13.78 12.99
C ASP A 156 9.31 -13.99 11.50
N ASN A 157 8.30 -13.29 10.96
CA ASN A 157 7.86 -13.42 9.57
C ASN A 157 8.30 -12.24 8.68
N LYS A 158 9.12 -11.31 9.17
CA LYS A 158 9.59 -10.12 8.45
C LYS A 158 8.45 -9.26 7.88
N ILE A 159 7.36 -9.15 8.62
CA ILE A 159 6.22 -8.29 8.29
C ILE A 159 6.46 -6.92 8.88
N ASN A 160 6.31 -5.87 8.09
CA ASN A 160 6.52 -4.50 8.53
C ASN A 160 5.23 -3.91 9.13
N LEU A 161 5.36 -3.21 10.23
CA LEU A 161 4.29 -2.39 10.79
C LEU A 161 4.35 -0.99 10.17
N ALA A 162 3.27 -0.57 9.51
CA ALA A 162 3.16 0.80 9.03
C ALA A 162 2.92 1.76 10.21
N ALA A 163 3.79 2.75 10.36
CA ALA A 163 3.62 3.81 11.34
C ALA A 163 2.67 4.88 10.78
N ILE A 164 1.66 5.23 11.54
CA ILE A 164 0.68 6.26 11.15
C ILE A 164 0.65 7.37 12.19
N ASP A 165 0.62 8.61 11.72
CA ASP A 165 0.35 9.79 12.53
C ASP A 165 -1.06 10.29 12.20
N MET A 166 -1.98 10.12 13.13
CA MET A 166 -3.38 10.47 12.97
C MET A 166 -3.95 11.00 14.29
N PRO A 167 -5.02 11.80 14.24
CA PRO A 167 -5.71 12.23 15.46
C PRO A 167 -6.15 11.05 16.32
N LEU A 168 -5.84 11.09 17.62
CA LEU A 168 -6.24 10.05 18.55
C LEU A 168 -7.72 10.20 18.89
N ILE A 169 -8.54 9.28 18.39
CA ILE A 169 -9.99 9.24 18.65
C ILE A 169 -10.34 7.84 19.18
N GLY A 170 -10.91 7.78 20.39
CA GLY A 170 -11.25 6.51 21.02
C GLY A 170 -10.04 5.60 21.20
N ASP A 171 -10.15 4.36 20.74
CA ASP A 171 -9.10 3.34 20.80
C ASP A 171 -8.20 3.34 19.55
N SER A 172 -8.02 4.48 18.88
CA SER A 172 -7.13 4.58 17.73
C SER A 172 -5.66 4.31 18.11
N LEU A 173 -4.92 3.83 17.12
CA LEU A 173 -3.51 3.51 17.30
C LEU A 173 -2.69 4.81 17.47
N PRO A 174 -1.87 4.96 18.52
CA PRO A 174 -0.92 6.07 18.60
C PRO A 174 0.23 5.87 17.62
N LEU A 175 0.93 6.95 17.27
CA LEU A 175 2.14 6.86 16.46
C LEU A 175 3.15 5.92 17.12
N MET A 176 3.48 4.84 16.44
CA MET A 176 4.49 3.89 16.86
C MET A 176 5.65 3.90 15.86
N LEU A 177 6.82 4.28 16.33
CA LEU A 177 8.06 4.13 15.58
C LEU A 177 8.77 2.88 16.11
N ASN A 178 8.75 1.81 15.32
CA ASN A 178 9.50 0.61 15.68
C ASN A 178 10.98 0.81 15.33
N LYS A 179 11.82 1.00 16.35
CA LYS A 179 13.26 1.25 16.18
C LYS A 179 14.03 0.07 15.58
N ASN A 180 13.43 -1.11 15.54
CA ASN A 180 14.06 -2.35 15.10
C ASN A 180 13.70 -2.75 13.66
N GLN A 181 12.88 -1.98 12.96
CA GLN A 181 12.55 -2.23 11.57
C GLN A 181 13.46 -1.43 10.64
N GLU A 182 14.12 -2.12 9.71
CA GLU A 182 14.99 -1.49 8.71
C GLU A 182 14.21 -0.68 7.65
N ILE A 183 12.92 -0.99 7.49
CA ILE A 183 12.02 -0.33 6.52
C ILE A 183 10.81 0.22 7.26
N GLN A 184 10.57 1.52 7.14
CA GLN A 184 9.35 2.20 7.60
C GLN A 184 8.58 2.69 6.38
N TYR A 185 7.27 2.47 6.42
CA TYR A 185 6.35 2.94 5.39
C TYR A 185 5.95 4.40 5.63
#